data_52f193ab1248ab8a6144840fe1e51c8e
#
_entry.id   52f193ab1248ab8a6144840fe1e51c8e
#
_cell.length_a   1.000
_cell.length_b   1.000
_cell.length_c   1.000
_cell.angle_alpha   90.00
_cell.angle_beta   90.00
_cell.angle_gamma   90.00
#
_symmetry.space_group_name_H-M   'P 1'
#
loop_
_entity.id
_entity.type
_entity.pdbx_description
1 polymer ?
#
loop_
_entity_poly.entity_id
_entity_poly.type
_entity_poly.pdbx_seq_one_letter_code
_entity_poly.pdbx_strand_id
1 'polypeptide(L)'
;MSRNTSVIQTSKEYTLKTNALIVTKTDLKGHITYANEGFLNISLLDEKNTLTQSHNIIRHPDMPKAVFRLLWDTLKKGDEFFGVIKNMSSDGGYYWAFANITPSYDNSGKIIGYFSVQRASNNELINIIKNLYQEMLQAEKQQSNDKLAIEASSKILTDFMNEQGVSYNEYLISFA
;
A
#
# COMPACT_ATOMS: atom_id res chain seq x y z
N MET A 1 -6.72 -14.41 3.95
CA MET A 1 -7.66 -13.39 3.41
C MET A 1 -7.64 -13.50 1.89
N SER A 2 -8.75 -13.91 1.28
CA SER A 2 -8.83 -14.20 -0.14
C SER A 2 -8.71 -12.90 -0.96
N ARG A 3 -7.79 -12.90 -1.92
CA ARG A 3 -7.75 -11.91 -3.00
C ARG A 3 -9.07 -12.01 -3.79
N ASN A 4 -9.54 -10.90 -4.31
CA ASN A 4 -10.56 -10.94 -5.34
C ASN A 4 -9.93 -11.54 -6.60
N THR A 5 -10.00 -12.87 -6.74
CA THR A 5 -9.28 -13.65 -7.77
C THR A 5 -9.92 -13.55 -9.16
N SER A 6 -10.95 -12.73 -9.33
CA SER A 6 -11.73 -12.65 -10.57
C SER A 6 -11.30 -11.55 -11.54
N VAL A 7 -10.48 -10.59 -11.11
CA VAL A 7 -10.04 -9.48 -11.98
C VAL A 7 -8.76 -9.87 -12.70
N ILE A 8 -8.82 -9.92 -14.04
CA ILE A 8 -7.65 -10.17 -14.88
C ILE A 8 -6.81 -8.90 -14.93
N GLN A 9 -5.53 -9.01 -14.54
CA GLN A 9 -4.58 -7.91 -14.61
C GLN A 9 -4.34 -7.49 -16.07
N THR A 10 -4.25 -6.18 -16.28
CA THR A 10 -3.89 -5.59 -17.57
C THR A 10 -2.61 -4.74 -17.42
N SER A 11 -2.01 -4.35 -18.54
CA SER A 11 -0.87 -3.42 -18.56
C SER A 11 -1.29 -1.95 -18.53
N LYS A 12 -2.59 -1.66 -18.37
CA LYS A 12 -3.11 -0.29 -18.37
C LYS A 12 -2.74 0.42 -17.08
N GLU A 13 -1.91 1.45 -17.18
CA GLU A 13 -1.55 2.31 -16.06
C GLU A 13 -2.42 3.56 -16.04
N TYR A 14 -2.99 3.85 -14.88
CA TYR A 14 -3.68 5.10 -14.59
C TYR A 14 -2.73 6.05 -13.87
N THR A 15 -2.58 7.26 -14.39
CA THR A 15 -1.73 8.28 -13.77
C THR A 15 -2.55 9.16 -12.85
N LEU A 16 -2.12 9.31 -11.61
CA LEU A 16 -2.70 10.27 -10.67
C LEU A 16 -2.30 11.69 -11.08
N LYS A 17 -3.29 12.58 -11.15
CA LYS A 17 -3.01 14.01 -11.32
C LYS A 17 -2.26 14.54 -10.10
N THR A 18 -1.37 15.50 -10.27
CA THR A 18 -0.52 16.06 -9.20
C THR A 18 -1.31 16.62 -8.03
N ASN A 19 -2.51 17.15 -8.28
CA ASN A 19 -3.42 17.70 -7.26
C ASN A 19 -4.50 16.71 -6.80
N ALA A 20 -4.49 15.47 -7.27
CA ALA A 20 -5.45 14.46 -6.85
C ALA A 20 -5.06 13.91 -5.46
N LEU A 21 -6.05 13.87 -4.57
CA LEU A 21 -5.94 13.19 -3.29
C LEU A 21 -6.89 12.01 -3.26
N ILE A 22 -6.36 10.86 -2.90
CA ILE A 22 -7.11 9.63 -2.64
C ILE A 22 -7.16 9.48 -1.13
N VAL A 23 -8.37 9.45 -0.57
CA VAL A 23 -8.57 9.39 0.88
C VAL A 23 -9.48 8.23 1.23
N THR A 24 -9.04 7.40 2.17
CA THR A 24 -9.85 6.35 2.76
C THR A 24 -9.70 6.31 4.27
N LYS A 25 -10.74 5.85 4.97
CA LYS A 25 -10.68 5.44 6.38
C LYS A 25 -11.04 3.97 6.48
N THR A 26 -10.45 3.29 7.45
CA THR A 26 -10.77 1.90 7.75
C THR A 26 -11.00 1.68 9.24
N ASP A 27 -11.69 0.61 9.58
CA ASP A 27 -11.69 0.06 10.93
C ASP A 27 -10.34 -0.62 11.26
N LEU A 28 -10.22 -1.17 12.46
CA LEU A 28 -9.02 -1.90 12.92
C LEU A 28 -8.71 -3.17 12.11
N LYS A 29 -9.70 -3.71 11.40
CA LYS A 29 -9.55 -4.91 10.56
C LYS A 29 -9.20 -4.56 9.12
N GLY A 30 -9.14 -3.26 8.79
CA GLY A 30 -8.88 -2.77 7.45
C GLY A 30 -10.10 -2.79 6.53
N HIS A 31 -11.33 -2.82 7.08
CA HIS A 31 -12.53 -2.61 6.28
C HIS A 31 -12.77 -1.12 6.06
N ILE A 32 -13.08 -0.76 4.83
CA ILE A 32 -13.28 0.63 4.41
C ILE A 32 -14.54 1.19 5.05
N THR A 33 -14.40 2.28 5.81
CA THR A 33 -15.50 3.01 6.44
C THR A 33 -15.79 4.35 5.77
N TYR A 34 -14.84 4.83 4.96
CA TYR A 34 -14.96 6.04 4.15
C TYR A 34 -14.05 5.94 2.93
N ALA A 35 -14.51 6.44 1.81
CA ALA A 35 -13.74 6.62 0.58
C ALA A 35 -14.18 7.93 -0.09
N ASN A 36 -13.23 8.76 -0.52
CA ASN A 36 -13.55 9.97 -1.29
C ASN A 36 -13.74 9.66 -2.78
N GLU A 37 -14.24 10.64 -3.52
CA GLU A 37 -14.42 10.51 -4.98
C GLU A 37 -13.10 10.19 -5.70
N GLY A 38 -11.97 10.73 -5.23
CA GLY A 38 -10.64 10.43 -5.78
C GLY A 38 -10.33 8.94 -5.74
N PHE A 39 -10.62 8.28 -4.61
CA PHE A 39 -10.47 6.84 -4.48
C PHE A 39 -11.42 6.08 -5.40
N LEU A 40 -12.71 6.42 -5.39
CA LEU A 40 -13.73 5.73 -6.19
C LEU A 40 -13.43 5.84 -7.69
N ASN A 41 -13.04 7.03 -8.15
CA ASN A 41 -12.75 7.29 -9.55
C ASN A 41 -11.52 6.52 -10.05
N ILE A 42 -10.40 6.51 -9.29
CA ILE A 42 -9.17 5.84 -9.74
C ILE A 42 -9.28 4.31 -9.64
N SER A 43 -9.96 3.82 -8.61
CA SER A 43 -10.19 2.38 -8.42
C SER A 43 -11.30 1.82 -9.31
N LEU A 44 -12.06 2.70 -9.97
CA LEU A 44 -13.26 2.34 -10.77
C LEU A 44 -14.28 1.54 -9.93
N LEU A 45 -14.42 1.91 -8.68
CA LEU A 45 -15.38 1.32 -7.73
C LEU A 45 -16.50 2.33 -7.43
N ASP A 46 -17.65 1.83 -7.08
CA ASP A 46 -18.74 2.64 -6.53
C ASP A 46 -18.74 2.57 -4.99
N GLU A 47 -19.29 3.59 -4.34
CA GLU A 47 -19.29 3.70 -2.87
C GLU A 47 -20.01 2.53 -2.20
N LYS A 48 -21.17 2.13 -2.73
CA LYS A 48 -22.01 1.07 -2.16
C LYS A 48 -21.27 -0.27 -2.10
N ASN A 49 -20.49 -0.59 -3.13
CA ASN A 49 -19.72 -1.83 -3.22
C ASN A 49 -18.31 -1.69 -2.60
N THR A 50 -17.93 -0.49 -2.15
CA THR A 50 -16.63 -0.21 -1.52
C THR A 50 -16.72 -0.24 -0.01
N LEU A 51 -17.74 0.40 0.57
CA LEU A 51 -17.89 0.47 2.01
C LEU A 51 -18.06 -0.93 2.60
N THR A 52 -17.47 -1.15 3.76
CA THR A 52 -17.37 -2.42 4.50
C THR A 52 -16.49 -3.50 3.86
N GLN A 53 -15.99 -3.29 2.63
CA GLN A 53 -15.03 -4.21 2.02
C GLN A 53 -13.63 -4.06 2.65
N SER A 54 -12.87 -5.15 2.63
CA SER A 54 -11.46 -5.07 2.98
C SER A 54 -10.72 -4.16 2.01
N HIS A 55 -9.84 -3.28 2.50
CA HIS A 55 -9.01 -2.41 1.65
C HIS A 55 -8.13 -3.22 0.67
N ASN A 56 -7.94 -4.51 0.91
CA ASN A 56 -7.29 -5.44 -0.02
C ASN A 56 -8.01 -5.59 -1.36
N ILE A 57 -9.24 -5.08 -1.50
CA ILE A 57 -9.99 -5.07 -2.77
C ILE A 57 -9.19 -4.43 -3.92
N ILE A 58 -8.34 -3.44 -3.61
CA ILE A 58 -7.47 -2.75 -4.57
C ILE A 58 -6.03 -3.23 -4.53
N ARG A 59 -5.68 -4.25 -3.75
CA ARG A 59 -4.29 -4.70 -3.63
C ARG A 59 -3.80 -5.33 -4.93
N HIS A 60 -2.75 -4.74 -5.52
CA HIS A 60 -2.09 -5.32 -6.68
C HIS A 60 -1.25 -6.54 -6.29
N PRO A 61 -1.26 -7.64 -7.07
CA PRO A 61 -0.44 -8.82 -6.79
C PRO A 61 1.07 -8.58 -6.78
N ASP A 62 1.54 -7.58 -7.53
CA ASP A 62 2.96 -7.19 -7.55
C ASP A 62 3.40 -6.39 -6.31
N MET A 63 2.59 -6.35 -5.26
CA MET A 63 2.99 -5.76 -3.99
C MET A 63 3.58 -6.82 -3.06
N PRO A 64 4.87 -6.67 -2.64
CA PRO A 64 5.50 -7.62 -1.74
C PRO A 64 4.77 -7.74 -0.40
N LYS A 65 4.73 -8.93 0.16
CA LYS A 65 4.09 -9.21 1.45
C LYS A 65 4.79 -8.46 2.59
N ALA A 66 6.12 -8.32 2.52
CA ALA A 66 6.90 -7.63 3.54
C ALA A 66 6.53 -6.15 3.68
N VAL A 67 6.16 -5.46 2.58
CA VAL A 67 5.71 -4.06 2.64
C VAL A 67 4.44 -3.92 3.49
N PHE A 68 3.46 -4.83 3.31
CA PHE A 68 2.26 -4.83 4.14
C PHE A 68 2.51 -5.31 5.56
N ARG A 69 3.49 -6.19 5.76
CA ARG A 69 3.93 -6.56 7.11
C ARG A 69 4.50 -5.35 7.83
N LEU A 70 5.40 -4.61 7.20
CA LEU A 70 5.98 -3.38 7.75
C LEU A 70 4.89 -2.34 8.05
N LEU A 71 3.95 -2.13 7.13
CA LEU A 71 2.80 -1.23 7.30
C LEU A 71 2.03 -1.57 8.59
N TRP A 72 1.61 -2.82 8.74
CA TRP A 72 0.81 -3.23 9.90
C TRP A 72 1.60 -3.19 11.21
N ASP A 73 2.88 -3.54 11.18
CA ASP A 73 3.73 -3.50 12.37
C ASP A 73 3.99 -2.04 12.82
N THR A 74 4.10 -1.10 11.87
CA THR A 74 4.21 0.34 12.14
C THR A 74 2.91 0.90 12.74
N LEU A 75 1.79 0.68 12.10
CA LEU A 75 0.49 1.21 12.55
C LEU A 75 0.07 0.67 13.92
N LYS A 76 0.36 -0.59 14.23
CA LYS A 76 0.08 -1.19 15.55
C LYS A 76 0.89 -0.59 16.69
N LYS A 77 2.04 0.00 16.40
CA LYS A 77 2.85 0.74 17.37
C LYS A 77 2.33 2.15 17.63
N GLY A 78 1.36 2.59 16.83
CA GLY A 78 0.84 3.95 16.87
C GLY A 78 1.59 4.93 15.97
N ASP A 79 2.54 4.44 15.17
CA ASP A 79 3.36 5.25 14.27
C ASP A 79 2.68 5.41 12.91
N GLU A 80 3.07 6.44 12.16
CA GLU A 80 2.62 6.62 10.77
C GLU A 80 3.50 5.83 9.80
N PHE A 81 2.88 5.35 8.74
CA PHE A 81 3.54 4.62 7.67
C PHE A 81 3.53 5.43 6.38
N PHE A 82 4.69 5.50 5.73
CA PHE A 82 4.81 5.98 4.35
C PHE A 82 5.11 4.80 3.42
N GLY A 83 4.59 4.86 2.18
CA GLY A 83 4.83 3.79 1.21
C GLY A 83 4.52 4.20 -0.22
N VAL A 84 5.26 3.67 -1.17
CA VAL A 84 4.87 3.69 -2.58
C VAL A 84 4.08 2.42 -2.86
N ILE A 85 2.80 2.58 -3.15
CA ILE A 85 1.87 1.45 -3.28
C ILE A 85 1.41 1.33 -4.73
N LYS A 86 1.52 0.13 -5.28
CA LYS A 86 0.86 -0.24 -6.54
C LYS A 86 -0.52 -0.79 -6.21
N ASN A 87 -1.56 -0.10 -6.66
CA ASN A 87 -2.94 -0.50 -6.48
C ASN A 87 -3.55 -0.96 -7.81
N MET A 88 -4.61 -1.75 -7.75
CA MET A 88 -5.34 -2.25 -8.90
C MET A 88 -6.73 -1.60 -8.98
N SER A 89 -7.12 -1.17 -10.17
CA SER A 89 -8.48 -0.73 -10.48
C SER A 89 -9.38 -1.92 -10.83
N SER A 90 -10.69 -1.76 -10.74
CA SER A 90 -11.64 -2.86 -10.92
C SER A 90 -11.66 -3.46 -12.34
N ASP A 91 -11.12 -2.75 -13.33
CA ASP A 91 -10.93 -3.23 -14.72
C ASP A 91 -9.60 -4.00 -14.94
N GLY A 92 -8.82 -4.19 -13.88
CA GLY A 92 -7.51 -4.84 -13.95
C GLY A 92 -6.34 -3.91 -14.29
N GLY A 93 -6.59 -2.64 -14.56
CA GLY A 93 -5.57 -1.60 -14.65
C GLY A 93 -4.96 -1.31 -13.27
N TYR A 94 -3.89 -0.52 -13.25
CA TYR A 94 -3.19 -0.23 -12.00
C TYR A 94 -2.74 1.24 -11.93
N TYR A 95 -2.41 1.67 -10.71
CA TYR A 95 -1.81 2.98 -10.47
C TYR A 95 -0.79 2.91 -9.33
N TRP A 96 0.20 3.80 -9.40
CA TRP A 96 1.16 4.00 -8.32
C TRP A 96 0.75 5.22 -7.49
N ALA A 97 0.85 5.11 -6.18
CA ALA A 97 0.56 6.20 -5.27
C ALA A 97 1.58 6.27 -4.14
N PHE A 98 1.95 7.48 -3.75
CA PHE A 98 2.63 7.74 -2.50
C PHE A 98 1.58 7.82 -1.38
N ALA A 99 1.62 6.88 -0.46
CA ALA A 99 0.67 6.76 0.63
C ALA A 99 1.28 7.22 1.96
N ASN A 100 0.52 8.02 2.71
CA ASN A 100 0.71 8.23 4.14
C ASN A 100 -0.49 7.63 4.87
N ILE A 101 -0.23 6.75 5.84
CA ILE A 101 -1.27 6.05 6.60
C ILE A 101 -1.00 6.27 8.09
N THR A 102 -2.01 6.75 8.80
CA THR A 102 -1.93 7.09 10.21
C THR A 102 -2.99 6.38 11.04
N PRO A 103 -2.71 6.02 12.29
CA PRO A 103 -3.76 5.57 13.22
C PRO A 103 -4.74 6.69 13.53
N SER A 104 -6.02 6.33 13.69
CA SER A 104 -7.08 7.22 14.18
C SER A 104 -7.41 6.84 15.62
N TYR A 105 -7.55 7.84 16.49
CA TYR A 105 -7.73 7.64 17.92
C TYR A 105 -9.10 8.12 18.38
N ASP A 106 -9.65 7.49 19.41
CA ASP A 106 -10.79 8.02 20.16
C ASP A 106 -10.33 9.03 21.22
N ASN A 107 -11.29 9.60 21.95
CA ASN A 107 -11.02 10.58 22.99
C ASN A 107 -10.22 10.03 24.20
N SER A 108 -10.09 8.70 24.32
CA SER A 108 -9.29 8.03 25.33
C SER A 108 -7.86 7.72 24.88
N GLY A 109 -7.50 8.06 23.63
CA GLY A 109 -6.20 7.76 23.04
C GLY A 109 -6.07 6.32 22.51
N LYS A 110 -7.17 5.60 22.38
CA LYS A 110 -7.19 4.25 21.82
C LYS A 110 -7.32 4.30 20.32
N ILE A 111 -6.53 3.49 19.60
CA ILE A 111 -6.64 3.34 18.14
C ILE A 111 -8.00 2.70 17.81
N ILE A 112 -8.77 3.35 16.93
CA ILE A 112 -10.10 2.91 16.49
C ILE A 112 -10.17 2.59 14.99
N GLY A 113 -9.11 2.89 14.23
CA GLY A 113 -9.03 2.66 12.82
C GLY A 113 -7.82 3.33 12.21
N TYR A 114 -7.81 3.46 10.89
CA TYR A 114 -6.70 4.05 10.15
C TYR A 114 -7.19 5.04 9.11
N PHE A 115 -6.38 6.06 8.87
CA PHE A 115 -6.63 7.12 7.89
C PHE A 115 -5.52 7.08 6.85
N SER A 116 -5.87 6.95 5.58
CA SER A 116 -4.93 6.89 4.47
C SER A 116 -5.14 8.08 3.54
N VAL A 117 -4.07 8.82 3.27
CA VAL A 117 -4.00 9.82 2.21
C VAL A 117 -2.98 9.37 1.19
N GLN A 118 -3.38 9.29 -0.07
CA GLN A 118 -2.51 8.92 -1.17
C GLN A 118 -2.52 10.02 -2.23
N ARG A 119 -1.37 10.23 -2.88
CA ARG A 119 -1.16 11.22 -3.92
C ARG A 119 -0.25 10.70 -5.02
N ALA A 120 -0.07 11.47 -6.09
CA ALA A 120 0.92 11.15 -7.10
C ALA A 120 2.32 11.03 -6.47
N SER A 121 3.06 10.03 -6.87
CA SER A 121 4.45 9.82 -6.46
C SER A 121 5.41 10.40 -7.48
N ASN A 122 6.62 10.72 -7.04
CA ASN A 122 7.73 11.06 -7.91
C ASN A 122 8.11 9.86 -8.79
N ASN A 123 8.31 10.08 -10.09
CA ASN A 123 8.64 9.02 -11.05
C ASN A 123 10.00 8.37 -10.76
N GLU A 124 10.98 9.11 -10.28
CA GLU A 124 12.27 8.59 -9.88
C GLU A 124 12.10 7.59 -8.73
N LEU A 125 11.37 7.97 -7.69
CA LEU A 125 11.05 7.10 -6.57
C LEU A 125 10.28 5.86 -7.02
N ILE A 126 9.28 5.99 -7.90
CA ILE A 126 8.55 4.84 -8.45
C ILE A 126 9.52 3.86 -9.11
N ASN A 127 10.46 4.33 -9.91
CA ASN A 127 11.42 3.46 -10.61
C ASN A 127 12.34 2.72 -9.64
N ILE A 128 12.85 3.40 -8.61
CA ILE A 128 13.68 2.77 -7.57
C ILE A 128 12.88 1.67 -6.85
N ILE A 129 11.70 2.04 -6.35
CA ILE A 129 10.83 1.12 -5.59
C ILE A 129 10.34 -0.05 -6.44
N LYS A 130 10.05 0.17 -7.72
CA LYS A 130 9.66 -0.89 -8.66
C LYS A 130 10.73 -1.97 -8.78
N ASN A 131 12.01 -1.58 -8.90
CA ASN A 131 13.13 -2.53 -8.97
C ASN A 131 13.27 -3.29 -7.65
N LEU A 132 13.26 -2.59 -6.53
CA LEU A 132 13.29 -3.20 -5.19
C LEU A 132 12.14 -4.22 -4.99
N TYR A 133 10.91 -3.84 -5.37
CA TYR A 133 9.75 -4.73 -5.23
C TYR A 133 9.85 -5.95 -6.15
N GLN A 134 10.45 -5.83 -7.34
CA GLN A 134 10.69 -6.98 -8.20
C GLN A 134 11.65 -7.99 -7.56
N GLU A 135 12.74 -7.54 -6.95
CA GLU A 135 13.68 -8.41 -6.22
C GLU A 135 12.99 -9.08 -5.01
N MET A 136 12.25 -8.32 -4.23
CA MET A 136 11.48 -8.82 -3.10
C MET A 136 10.49 -9.91 -3.52
N LEU A 137 9.73 -9.68 -4.62
CA LEU A 137 8.77 -10.66 -5.15
C LEU A 137 9.44 -11.91 -5.70
N GLN A 138 10.62 -11.80 -6.31
CA GLN A 138 11.39 -12.96 -6.74
C GLN A 138 11.81 -13.81 -5.55
N ALA A 139 12.30 -13.19 -4.48
CA ALA A 139 12.64 -13.89 -3.25
C ALA A 139 11.42 -14.55 -2.59
N GLU A 140 10.26 -13.88 -2.57
CA GLU A 140 9.01 -14.46 -2.05
C GLU A 140 8.56 -15.71 -2.82
N LYS A 141 8.68 -15.69 -4.16
CA LYS A 141 8.28 -16.81 -5.03
C LYS A 141 9.13 -18.08 -4.83
N GLN A 142 10.35 -17.93 -4.33
CA GLN A 142 11.25 -19.06 -4.07
C GLN A 142 10.96 -19.77 -2.74
N GLN A 143 10.04 -19.24 -1.93
CA GLN A 143 9.78 -19.77 -0.60
C GLN A 143 8.58 -20.72 -0.58
N SER A 144 8.65 -21.70 0.33
CA SER A 144 7.63 -22.75 0.46
C SER A 144 6.36 -22.29 1.17
N ASN A 145 6.40 -21.20 1.91
CA ASN A 145 5.26 -20.68 2.66
C ASN A 145 5.34 -19.15 2.89
N ASP A 146 4.23 -18.55 3.31
CA ASP A 146 4.09 -17.11 3.48
C ASP A 146 5.03 -16.54 4.54
N LYS A 147 5.33 -17.27 5.61
CA LYS A 147 6.25 -16.81 6.66
C LYS A 147 7.66 -16.62 6.11
N LEU A 148 8.19 -17.65 5.46
CA LEU A 148 9.52 -17.59 4.84
C LEU A 148 9.57 -16.55 3.70
N ALA A 149 8.49 -16.41 2.93
CA ALA A 149 8.38 -15.39 1.89
C ALA A 149 8.51 -13.97 2.48
N ILE A 150 7.79 -13.68 3.57
CA ILE A 150 7.89 -12.39 4.26
C ILE A 150 9.29 -12.17 4.83
N GLU A 151 9.90 -13.18 5.46
CA GLU A 151 11.25 -13.08 6.02
C GLU A 151 12.29 -12.78 4.92
N ALA A 152 12.23 -13.48 3.78
CA ALA A 152 13.15 -13.27 2.66
C ALA A 152 13.01 -11.86 2.08
N SER A 153 11.80 -11.40 1.81
CA SER A 153 11.59 -10.05 1.25
C SER A 153 11.84 -8.94 2.27
N SER A 154 11.59 -9.17 3.57
CA SER A 154 11.94 -8.22 4.63
C SER A 154 13.45 -8.02 4.73
N LYS A 155 14.24 -9.09 4.53
CA LYS A 155 15.71 -8.99 4.52
C LYS A 155 16.18 -8.07 3.39
N ILE A 156 15.68 -8.23 2.18
CA ILE A 156 16.04 -7.39 1.03
C ILE A 156 15.72 -5.92 1.33
N LEU A 157 14.51 -5.64 1.87
CA LEU A 157 14.12 -4.29 2.24
C LEU A 157 15.06 -3.69 3.31
N THR A 158 15.43 -4.48 4.32
CA THR A 158 16.34 -4.05 5.39
C THR A 158 17.74 -3.78 4.83
N ASP A 159 18.26 -4.67 4.00
CA ASP A 159 19.58 -4.52 3.38
C ASP A 159 19.62 -3.23 2.53
N PHE A 160 18.59 -3.00 1.71
CA PHE A 160 18.45 -1.76 0.93
C PHE A 160 18.45 -0.51 1.82
N MET A 161 17.71 -0.50 2.94
CA MET A 161 17.70 0.65 3.86
C MET A 161 19.04 0.85 4.55
N ASN A 162 19.73 -0.22 4.92
CA ASN A 162 21.08 -0.15 5.50
C ASN A 162 22.08 0.48 4.51
N GLU A 163 22.00 0.16 3.24
CA GLU A 163 22.82 0.79 2.19
C GLU A 163 22.52 2.28 2.02
N GLN A 164 21.27 2.70 2.21
CA GLN A 164 20.88 4.11 2.16
C GLN A 164 21.24 4.87 3.45
N GLY A 165 21.51 4.18 4.57
CA GLY A 165 21.86 4.77 5.86
C GLY A 165 20.72 5.51 6.56
N VAL A 166 19.46 5.28 6.17
CA VAL A 166 18.25 5.91 6.71
C VAL A 166 17.14 4.90 6.92
N SER A 167 16.10 5.24 7.69
CA SER A 167 14.91 4.42 7.82
C SER A 167 14.06 4.47 6.54
N TYR A 168 13.18 3.49 6.38
CA TYR A 168 12.26 3.42 5.23
C TYR A 168 11.40 4.68 5.09
N ASN A 169 10.84 5.19 6.19
CA ASN A 169 10.05 6.41 6.18
C ASN A 169 10.89 7.63 5.76
N GLU A 170 12.08 7.81 6.34
CA GLU A 170 12.98 8.92 6.00
C GLU A 170 13.38 8.88 4.53
N TYR A 171 13.71 7.70 4.01
CA TYR A 171 14.04 7.53 2.60
C TYR A 171 12.89 7.98 1.70
N LEU A 172 11.66 7.51 1.96
CA LEU A 172 10.51 7.87 1.13
C LEU A 172 10.13 9.35 1.23
N ILE A 173 10.20 9.94 2.42
CA ILE A 173 9.89 11.35 2.65
C ILE A 173 10.89 12.27 1.92
N SER A 174 12.14 11.85 1.72
CA SER A 174 13.13 12.65 1.01
C SER A 174 12.76 12.93 -0.47
N PHE A 175 11.83 12.16 -1.04
CA PHE A 175 11.26 12.35 -2.38
C PHE A 175 9.87 13.01 -2.39
N ALA A 176 9.33 13.37 -1.24
CA ALA A 176 7.95 13.80 -1.05
C ALA A 176 7.72 15.29 -1.35
#